data_e4425e580369f397af70f1c29e9a6611
#
_entry.id   e4425e580369f397af70f1c29e9a6611
#
_cell.length_a   1.000
_cell.length_b   1.000
_cell.length_c   1.000
_cell.angle_alpha   90.00
_cell.angle_beta   90.00
_cell.angle_gamma   90.00
#
_symmetry.space_group_name_H-M   'P 1'
#
loop_
_entity.id
_entity.type
_entity.pdbx_description
1 polymer ?
#
loop_
_entity_poly.entity_id
_entity_poly.type
_entity_poly.pdbx_seq_one_letter_code
_entity_poly.pdbx_strand_id
1 'polypeptide(L)'
;MQITRREFCQSTAALALATAVVGMTSLPPFPAEALAADTVPAGELMKPDALPEMAMGNDKAPVTVIEYASMTCPHCAHFQETTFPELKKRYIDTGKVRYIFREFPLDNLAAAAFMLARCAGKDDKDKYFALIDTLFRQQRQWAVEKPIPPLLALAKQAGFTEQTFNTCLANQQVL
;
A
#
# COMPACT_ATOMS: atom_id res chain seq x y z
N MET A 1 47.79 -13.82 -10.68
CA MET A 1 47.32 -15.15 -11.07
C MET A 1 45.79 -15.14 -10.94
N GLN A 2 45.08 -15.02 -12.07
CA GLN A 2 43.62 -14.91 -12.07
C GLN A 2 43.03 -16.30 -12.34
N ILE A 3 42.28 -16.83 -11.37
CA ILE A 3 41.61 -18.12 -11.47
C ILE A 3 40.30 -17.90 -12.23
N THR A 4 40.10 -18.61 -13.34
CA THR A 4 38.88 -18.49 -14.14
C THR A 4 37.73 -19.30 -13.55
N ARG A 5 36.48 -18.89 -13.80
CA ARG A 5 35.28 -19.59 -13.31
C ARG A 5 35.23 -21.07 -13.70
N ARG A 6 35.90 -21.44 -14.77
CA ARG A 6 35.93 -22.82 -15.28
C ARG A 6 36.85 -23.73 -14.46
N GLU A 7 37.96 -23.20 -13.92
CA GLU A 7 38.88 -23.93 -13.05
C GLU A 7 38.33 -24.15 -11.64
N PHE A 8 37.50 -23.21 -11.15
CA PHE A 8 36.82 -23.36 -9.87
C PHE A 8 35.79 -24.50 -9.87
N CYS A 9 35.07 -24.74 -10.97
CA CYS A 9 34.11 -25.84 -11.09
C CYS A 9 34.74 -27.21 -11.28
N GLN A 10 35.97 -27.30 -11.76
CA GLN A 10 36.65 -28.59 -11.97
C GLN A 10 37.35 -29.13 -10.72
N SER A 11 37.71 -28.29 -9.77
CA SER A 11 38.38 -28.69 -8.53
C SER A 11 37.43 -29.26 -7.47
N THR A 12 36.12 -29.08 -7.61
CA THR A 12 35.13 -29.65 -6.66
C THR A 12 34.58 -31.02 -7.05
N ALA A 13 34.87 -31.50 -8.26
CA ALA A 13 34.39 -32.80 -8.76
C ALA A 13 35.24 -34.02 -8.34
N ALA A 14 36.45 -33.82 -7.83
CA ALA A 14 37.38 -34.89 -7.54
C ALA A 14 37.37 -35.41 -6.08
N LEU A 15 36.59 -34.81 -5.16
CA LEU A 15 36.54 -35.19 -3.74
C LEU A 15 35.25 -35.90 -3.30
N ALA A 16 34.39 -36.27 -4.23
CA ALA A 16 33.05 -36.81 -3.93
C ALA A 16 32.89 -38.32 -4.11
N LEU A 17 34.00 -39.09 -4.27
CA LEU A 17 33.92 -40.54 -4.55
C LEU A 17 34.47 -41.46 -3.46
N ALA A 18 34.73 -41.03 -2.26
CA ALA A 18 35.36 -41.84 -1.23
C ALA A 18 34.61 -42.01 0.11
N THR A 19 33.35 -41.59 0.25
CA THR A 19 32.58 -41.84 1.50
C THR A 19 31.09 -42.11 1.23
N ALA A 20 30.83 -43.15 0.44
CA ALA A 20 29.48 -43.69 0.33
C ALA A 20 29.40 -44.99 1.10
N VAL A 21 29.30 -44.98 2.40
CA VAL A 21 28.58 -45.90 3.29
C VAL A 21 28.87 -45.46 4.72
N VAL A 22 27.99 -44.75 5.37
CA VAL A 22 27.56 -44.85 6.77
C VAL A 22 26.58 -43.70 7.06
N GLY A 23 25.34 -44.03 7.40
CA GLY A 23 24.44 -43.18 8.15
C GLY A 23 23.54 -42.28 7.30
N MET A 24 22.34 -42.76 7.00
CA MET A 24 21.16 -41.92 6.84
C MET A 24 20.92 -41.17 8.17
N THR A 25 21.71 -40.14 8.45
CA THR A 25 21.32 -39.15 9.45
C THR A 25 20.22 -38.33 8.80
N SER A 26 18.98 -38.54 9.25
CA SER A 26 17.84 -37.68 8.97
C SER A 26 18.29 -36.25 9.17
N LEU A 27 18.34 -35.47 8.07
CA LEU A 27 18.38 -34.01 8.17
C LEU A 27 17.21 -33.59 9.07
N PRO A 28 17.44 -32.78 10.10
CA PRO A 28 16.34 -32.29 10.90
C PRO A 28 15.37 -31.61 9.93
N PRO A 29 14.06 -31.85 10.06
CA PRO A 29 13.11 -31.12 9.25
C PRO A 29 13.37 -29.63 9.49
N PHE A 30 13.61 -28.87 8.42
CA PHE A 30 13.65 -27.43 8.51
C PHE A 30 12.37 -27.00 9.24
N PRO A 31 12.46 -26.24 10.34
CA PRO A 31 11.27 -25.84 11.04
C PRO A 31 10.39 -25.07 10.05
N ALA A 32 9.20 -25.60 9.75
CA ALA A 32 8.21 -24.98 8.88
C ALA A 32 7.71 -23.63 9.44
N GLU A 33 8.16 -23.26 10.63
CA GLU A 33 7.84 -21.98 11.28
C GLU A 33 8.52 -20.75 10.67
N ALA A 34 9.54 -20.93 9.81
CA ALA A 34 10.29 -19.81 9.23
C ALA A 34 9.52 -19.02 8.15
N LEU A 35 8.29 -19.41 7.82
CA LEU A 35 7.44 -18.75 6.80
C LEU A 35 6.02 -18.43 7.30
N ALA A 36 5.76 -18.47 8.60
CA ALA A 36 4.54 -17.91 9.12
C ALA A 36 4.66 -16.38 9.02
N ALA A 37 4.18 -15.82 7.92
CA ALA A 37 3.86 -14.40 7.88
C ALA A 37 2.96 -14.12 9.09
N ASP A 38 3.26 -13.06 9.86
CA ASP A 38 2.43 -12.64 10.99
C ASP A 38 0.97 -12.52 10.52
N THR A 39 0.14 -13.46 10.92
CA THR A 39 -1.28 -13.45 10.55
C THR A 39 -2.05 -12.68 11.58
N VAL A 40 -2.70 -11.59 11.14
CA VAL A 40 -3.64 -10.85 11.97
C VAL A 40 -5.01 -11.54 11.87
N PRO A 41 -5.68 -11.86 13.00
CA PRO A 41 -7.03 -12.42 12.96
C PRO A 41 -7.98 -11.51 12.17
N ALA A 42 -8.74 -12.08 11.22
CA ALA A 42 -9.66 -11.31 10.38
C ALA A 42 -10.65 -10.45 11.19
N GLY A 43 -11.11 -10.95 12.35
CA GLY A 43 -11.98 -10.19 13.24
C GLY A 43 -11.34 -8.95 13.85
N GLU A 44 -10.02 -8.93 14.03
CA GLU A 44 -9.30 -7.73 14.46
C GLU A 44 -9.07 -6.77 13.30
N LEU A 45 -8.67 -7.32 12.16
CA LEU A 45 -8.41 -6.54 10.95
C LEU A 45 -9.66 -5.81 10.45
N MET A 46 -10.85 -6.39 10.65
CA MET A 46 -12.13 -5.86 10.20
C MET A 46 -12.88 -5.02 11.27
N LYS A 47 -12.25 -4.74 12.41
CA LYS A 47 -12.87 -3.84 13.39
C LYS A 47 -13.10 -2.46 12.76
N PRO A 48 -14.29 -1.86 12.98
CA PRO A 48 -14.53 -0.49 12.57
C PRO A 48 -13.55 0.47 13.24
N ASP A 49 -13.09 1.46 12.48
CA ASP A 49 -12.31 2.57 12.99
C ASP A 49 -13.22 3.73 13.41
N ALA A 50 -12.62 4.79 13.98
CA ALA A 50 -13.33 6.01 14.38
C ALA A 50 -13.97 6.74 13.18
N LEU A 51 -13.33 6.68 12.01
CA LEU A 51 -13.84 7.25 10.77
C LEU A 51 -14.55 6.19 9.90
N PRO A 52 -15.54 6.59 9.10
CA PRO A 52 -16.21 5.70 8.16
C PRO A 52 -15.22 5.02 7.21
N GLU A 53 -15.37 3.70 7.02
CA GLU A 53 -14.51 2.93 6.12
C GLU A 53 -14.68 3.35 4.67
N MET A 54 -13.56 3.61 4.00
CA MET A 54 -13.52 3.94 2.58
C MET A 54 -13.25 2.68 1.77
N ALA A 55 -14.29 2.18 1.11
CA ALA A 55 -14.24 0.92 0.38
C ALA A 55 -14.85 1.06 -1.02
N MET A 56 -14.31 0.28 -1.96
CA MET A 56 -14.81 0.08 -3.33
C MET A 56 -15.16 -1.39 -3.58
N GLY A 57 -15.97 -1.64 -4.58
CA GLY A 57 -16.35 -2.99 -5.00
C GLY A 57 -17.57 -3.51 -4.27
N ASN A 58 -17.79 -4.81 -4.41
CA ASN A 58 -18.97 -5.46 -3.84
C ASN A 58 -18.69 -5.85 -2.37
N ASP A 59 -19.56 -5.43 -1.44
CA ASP A 59 -19.45 -5.78 -0.01
C ASP A 59 -19.51 -7.29 0.27
N LYS A 60 -20.08 -8.06 -0.67
CA LYS A 60 -20.15 -9.53 -0.62
C LYS A 60 -19.06 -10.22 -1.44
N ALA A 61 -18.03 -9.50 -1.89
CA ALA A 61 -16.92 -10.10 -2.62
C ALA A 61 -16.23 -11.19 -1.80
N PRO A 62 -15.80 -12.30 -2.44
CA PRO A 62 -15.16 -13.42 -1.72
C PRO A 62 -13.80 -13.07 -1.14
N VAL A 63 -13.16 -12.01 -1.63
CA VAL A 63 -11.84 -11.55 -1.17
C VAL A 63 -11.93 -10.09 -0.76
N THR A 64 -11.35 -9.77 0.40
CA THR A 64 -11.13 -8.38 0.83
C THR A 64 -9.64 -8.06 0.77
N VAL A 65 -9.30 -6.96 0.11
CA VAL A 65 -7.96 -6.37 0.09
C VAL A 65 -8.00 -5.08 0.90
N ILE A 66 -7.10 -4.95 1.87
CA ILE A 66 -6.96 -3.75 2.68
C ILE A 66 -5.59 -3.12 2.37
N GLU A 67 -5.59 -1.90 1.90
CA GLU A 67 -4.38 -1.12 1.69
C GLU A 67 -4.24 -0.08 2.82
N TYR A 68 -3.13 -0.14 3.54
CA TYR A 68 -2.68 0.92 4.42
C TYR A 68 -1.68 1.79 3.67
N ALA A 69 -2.02 3.02 3.37
CA ALA A 69 -1.20 3.90 2.54
C ALA A 69 -1.00 5.28 3.15
N SER A 70 0.13 5.91 2.81
CA SER A 70 0.39 7.31 3.13
C SER A 70 0.49 8.15 1.87
N MET A 71 -0.10 9.35 1.91
CA MET A 71 -0.10 10.30 0.80
C MET A 71 1.29 10.83 0.44
N THR A 72 2.26 10.76 1.34
CA THR A 72 3.65 11.18 1.11
C THR A 72 4.58 10.02 0.76
N CYS A 73 4.10 8.76 0.82
CA CYS A 73 4.89 7.58 0.49
C CYS A 73 5.04 7.40 -1.03
N PRO A 74 6.27 7.41 -1.60
CA PRO A 74 6.46 7.25 -3.04
C PRO A 74 6.12 5.84 -3.53
N HIS A 75 6.25 4.81 -2.68
CA HIS A 75 5.86 3.45 -3.03
C HIS A 75 4.35 3.29 -3.13
N CYS A 76 3.59 3.98 -2.26
CA CYS A 76 2.13 4.01 -2.35
C CYS A 76 1.67 4.72 -3.64
N ALA A 77 2.29 5.84 -3.99
CA ALA A 77 2.00 6.51 -5.26
C ALA A 77 2.31 5.59 -6.46
N HIS A 78 3.45 4.90 -6.45
CA HIS A 78 3.80 3.96 -7.51
C HIS A 78 2.79 2.80 -7.62
N PHE A 79 2.34 2.23 -6.51
CA PHE A 79 1.28 1.22 -6.51
C PHE A 79 -0.01 1.75 -7.14
N GLN A 80 -0.45 2.93 -6.75
CA GLN A 80 -1.66 3.57 -7.28
C GLN A 80 -1.54 3.90 -8.78
N GLU A 81 -0.35 4.23 -9.28
CA GLU A 81 -0.14 4.52 -10.69
C GLU A 81 -0.05 3.26 -11.56
N THR A 82 0.54 2.17 -11.06
CA THR A 82 0.93 1.02 -11.89
C THR A 82 0.12 -0.25 -11.62
N THR A 83 -0.17 -0.55 -10.36
CA THR A 83 -0.79 -1.81 -9.94
C THR A 83 -2.29 -1.67 -9.70
N PHE A 84 -2.70 -0.60 -9.03
CA PHE A 84 -4.10 -0.39 -8.66
C PHE A 84 -5.06 -0.35 -9.87
N PRO A 85 -4.74 0.25 -11.04
CA PRO A 85 -5.64 0.25 -12.19
C PRO A 85 -5.98 -1.16 -12.68
N GLU A 86 -5.01 -2.06 -12.70
CA GLU A 86 -5.24 -3.46 -13.08
C GLU A 86 -6.02 -4.23 -12.00
N LEU A 87 -5.69 -4.01 -10.71
CA LEU A 87 -6.45 -4.56 -9.60
C LEU A 87 -7.92 -4.11 -9.66
N LYS A 88 -8.16 -2.83 -9.88
CA LYS A 88 -9.50 -2.27 -9.99
C LYS A 88 -10.26 -2.90 -11.15
N LYS A 89 -9.72 -2.84 -12.35
CA LYS A 89 -10.36 -3.33 -13.57
C LYS A 89 -10.68 -4.83 -13.54
N ARG A 90 -9.73 -5.64 -13.04
CA ARG A 90 -9.85 -7.13 -13.12
C ARG A 90 -10.58 -7.75 -11.95
N TYR A 91 -10.60 -7.08 -10.80
CA TYR A 91 -11.09 -7.72 -9.58
C TYR A 91 -12.12 -6.88 -8.83
N ILE A 92 -11.93 -5.57 -8.67
CA ILE A 92 -12.87 -4.73 -7.92
C ILE A 92 -14.13 -4.50 -8.75
N ASP A 93 -13.97 -4.01 -9.99
CA ASP A 93 -15.10 -3.70 -10.89
C ASP A 93 -15.86 -4.97 -11.34
N THR A 94 -15.23 -6.15 -11.23
CA THR A 94 -15.87 -7.45 -11.54
C THR A 94 -16.51 -8.11 -10.31
N GLY A 95 -16.48 -7.45 -9.14
CA GLY A 95 -17.10 -7.94 -7.91
C GLY A 95 -16.35 -9.09 -7.22
N LYS A 96 -15.13 -9.40 -7.62
CA LYS A 96 -14.29 -10.45 -7.03
C LYS A 96 -13.56 -10.00 -5.77
N VAL A 97 -13.29 -8.69 -5.67
CA VAL A 97 -12.58 -8.06 -4.57
C VAL A 97 -13.38 -6.90 -4.01
N ARG A 98 -13.53 -6.86 -2.68
CA ARG A 98 -13.81 -5.67 -1.92
C ARG A 98 -12.50 -5.03 -1.54
N TYR A 99 -12.27 -3.79 -1.97
CA TYR A 99 -11.07 -3.05 -1.66
C TYR A 99 -11.35 -2.00 -0.60
N ILE A 100 -10.57 -2.01 0.47
CA ILE A 100 -10.65 -1.06 1.58
C ILE A 100 -9.37 -0.25 1.61
N PHE A 101 -9.51 1.07 1.56
CA PHE A 101 -8.40 1.99 1.72
C PHE A 101 -8.37 2.53 3.15
N ARG A 102 -7.26 2.32 3.84
CA ARG A 102 -7.03 2.83 5.21
C ARG A 102 -5.90 3.84 5.22
N GLU A 103 -6.22 5.00 5.70
CA GLU A 103 -5.30 6.12 5.82
C GLU A 103 -4.25 5.82 6.88
N PHE A 104 -2.98 5.86 6.48
CA PHE A 104 -1.84 5.64 7.36
C PHE A 104 -0.83 6.79 7.20
N PRO A 105 -1.12 7.99 7.75
CA PRO A 105 -0.27 9.16 7.58
C PRO A 105 1.08 8.95 8.25
N LEU A 106 2.16 9.06 7.48
CA LEU A 106 3.53 8.98 7.98
C LEU A 106 4.04 10.33 8.50
N ASP A 107 3.33 11.41 8.15
CA ASP A 107 3.67 12.79 8.53
C ASP A 107 2.42 13.70 8.49
N ASN A 108 2.59 14.92 8.99
CA ASN A 108 1.49 15.90 9.05
C ASN A 108 0.99 16.33 7.65
N LEU A 109 1.84 16.27 6.64
CA LEU A 109 1.45 16.60 5.28
C LEU A 109 0.54 15.52 4.68
N ALA A 110 0.86 14.24 4.93
CA ALA A 110 -0.01 13.13 4.58
C ALA A 110 -1.35 13.22 5.29
N ALA A 111 -1.37 13.57 6.59
CA ALA A 111 -2.60 13.79 7.33
C ALA A 111 -3.45 14.91 6.71
N ALA A 112 -2.86 16.06 6.39
CA ALA A 112 -3.56 17.16 5.73
C ALA A 112 -4.18 16.75 4.39
N ALA A 113 -3.46 15.95 3.59
CA ALA A 113 -3.97 15.46 2.31
C ALA A 113 -5.16 14.50 2.50
N PHE A 114 -5.12 13.62 3.50
CA PHE A 114 -6.25 12.76 3.85
C PHE A 114 -7.46 13.56 4.35
N MET A 115 -7.24 14.57 5.18
CA MET A 115 -8.32 15.47 5.62
C MET A 115 -9.06 16.08 4.42
N LEU A 116 -8.32 16.57 3.42
CA LEU A 116 -8.94 17.11 2.20
C LEU A 116 -9.74 16.04 1.45
N ALA A 117 -9.21 14.82 1.33
CA ALA A 117 -9.94 13.73 0.69
C ALA A 117 -11.22 13.39 1.47
N ARG A 118 -11.17 13.35 2.81
CA ARG A 118 -12.33 13.13 3.68
C ARG A 118 -13.37 14.27 3.54
N CYS A 119 -12.94 15.52 3.48
CA CYS A 119 -13.83 16.65 3.27
C CYS A 119 -14.49 16.61 1.88
N ALA A 120 -13.76 16.23 0.83
CA ALA A 120 -14.31 16.07 -0.51
C ALA A 120 -15.34 14.94 -0.58
N GLY A 121 -15.05 13.85 0.11
CA GLY A 121 -15.86 12.64 0.11
C GLY A 121 -16.91 12.54 1.21
N LYS A 122 -17.22 13.63 1.93
CA LYS A 122 -18.12 13.64 3.07
C LYS A 122 -19.45 12.89 2.81
N ASP A 123 -20.04 13.15 1.65
CA ASP A 123 -21.33 12.59 1.23
C ASP A 123 -21.19 11.71 -0.04
N ASP A 124 -19.97 11.51 -0.54
CA ASP A 124 -19.72 10.88 -1.84
C ASP A 124 -18.33 10.21 -1.86
N LYS A 125 -18.32 8.88 -1.71
CA LYS A 125 -17.07 8.10 -1.73
C LYS A 125 -16.31 8.22 -3.06
N ASP A 126 -17.00 8.46 -4.17
CA ASP A 126 -16.34 8.59 -5.47
C ASP A 126 -15.48 9.85 -5.51
N LYS A 127 -15.94 10.94 -4.89
CA LYS A 127 -15.13 12.16 -4.74
C LYS A 127 -13.91 11.95 -3.84
N TYR A 128 -14.07 11.17 -2.76
CA TYR A 128 -12.94 10.78 -1.92
C TYR A 128 -11.87 10.08 -2.75
N PHE A 129 -12.24 9.01 -3.45
CA PHE A 129 -11.30 8.22 -4.23
C PHE A 129 -10.74 8.96 -5.44
N ALA A 130 -11.52 9.83 -6.07
CA ALA A 130 -11.03 10.70 -7.14
C ALA A 130 -9.94 11.66 -6.66
N LEU A 131 -10.08 12.22 -5.46
CA LEU A 131 -9.07 13.10 -4.89
C LEU A 131 -7.84 12.30 -4.42
N ILE A 132 -8.02 11.11 -3.83
CA ILE A 132 -6.92 10.18 -3.51
C ILE A 132 -6.09 9.86 -4.77
N ASP A 133 -6.72 9.46 -5.87
CA ASP A 133 -6.03 9.17 -7.13
C ASP A 133 -5.27 10.41 -7.66
N THR A 134 -5.91 11.57 -7.65
CA THR A 134 -5.28 12.83 -8.08
C THR A 134 -4.05 13.18 -7.25
N LEU A 135 -4.17 13.08 -5.92
CA LEU A 135 -3.08 13.37 -5.00
C LEU A 135 -1.89 12.42 -5.20
N PHE A 136 -2.13 11.12 -5.38
CA PHE A 136 -1.05 10.18 -5.65
C PHE A 136 -0.38 10.44 -7.01
N ARG A 137 -1.14 10.63 -8.10
CA ARG A 137 -0.57 10.93 -9.42
C ARG A 137 0.24 12.20 -9.47
N GLN A 138 -0.10 13.18 -8.65
CA GLN A 138 0.58 14.46 -8.59
C GLN A 138 1.45 14.63 -7.34
N GLN A 139 1.76 13.53 -6.63
CA GLN A 139 2.49 13.57 -5.36
C GLN A 139 3.75 14.44 -5.41
N ARG A 140 4.56 14.29 -6.46
CA ARG A 140 5.80 15.06 -6.63
C ARG A 140 5.61 16.56 -6.82
N GLN A 141 4.39 17.00 -7.14
CA GLN A 141 4.10 18.42 -7.36
C GLN A 141 3.68 19.13 -6.07
N TRP A 142 3.06 18.40 -5.13
CA TRP A 142 2.55 19.00 -3.88
C TRP A 142 3.29 18.51 -2.62
N ALA A 143 3.87 17.31 -2.61
CA ALA A 143 4.67 16.80 -1.49
C ALA A 143 6.08 17.38 -1.54
N VAL A 144 6.20 18.69 -1.32
CA VAL A 144 7.41 19.50 -1.43
C VAL A 144 7.63 20.31 -0.15
N GLU A 145 8.78 20.99 -0.04
CA GLU A 145 9.14 21.78 1.15
C GLU A 145 8.08 22.86 1.51
N LYS A 146 7.45 23.48 0.50
CA LYS A 146 6.37 24.48 0.68
C LYS A 146 5.07 23.93 0.11
N PRO A 147 4.38 23.00 0.81
CA PRO A 147 3.32 22.20 0.24
C PRO A 147 1.97 22.91 0.12
N ILE A 148 1.71 23.95 0.92
CA ILE A 148 0.38 24.56 1.00
C ILE A 148 -0.10 25.16 -0.34
N PRO A 149 0.71 25.97 -1.07
CA PRO A 149 0.25 26.52 -2.34
C PRO A 149 -0.09 25.47 -3.40
N PRO A 150 0.76 24.46 -3.69
CA PRO A 150 0.39 23.44 -4.67
C PRO A 150 -0.75 22.53 -4.18
N LEU A 151 -0.83 22.21 -2.88
CA LEU A 151 -1.93 21.41 -2.34
C LEU A 151 -3.27 22.16 -2.45
N LEU A 152 -3.30 23.47 -2.18
CA LEU A 152 -4.47 24.31 -2.39
C LEU A 152 -4.87 24.38 -3.87
N ALA A 153 -3.88 24.45 -4.78
CA ALA A 153 -4.15 24.44 -6.21
C ALA A 153 -4.85 23.15 -6.67
N LEU A 154 -4.41 21.99 -6.14
CA LEU A 154 -5.08 20.70 -6.37
C LEU A 154 -6.47 20.64 -5.75
N ALA A 155 -6.61 21.09 -4.52
CA ALA A 155 -7.90 21.13 -3.84
C ALA A 155 -8.91 22.01 -4.60
N LYS A 156 -8.48 23.14 -5.17
CA LYS A 156 -9.34 23.98 -6.03
C LYS A 156 -9.84 23.24 -7.27
N GLN A 157 -9.03 22.36 -7.87
CA GLN A 157 -9.50 21.52 -8.98
C GLN A 157 -10.59 20.52 -8.54
N ALA A 158 -10.55 20.09 -7.29
CA ALA A 158 -11.58 19.25 -6.66
C ALA A 158 -12.77 20.04 -6.11
N GLY A 159 -12.87 21.36 -6.40
CA GLY A 159 -14.00 22.21 -6.02
C GLY A 159 -13.85 22.93 -4.68
N PHE A 160 -12.71 22.89 -4.03
CA PHE A 160 -12.48 23.69 -2.82
C PHE A 160 -12.30 25.16 -3.15
N THR A 161 -12.82 26.01 -2.29
CA THR A 161 -12.37 27.40 -2.15
C THR A 161 -11.23 27.45 -1.14
N GLU A 162 -10.51 28.55 -1.07
CA GLU A 162 -9.49 28.75 -0.02
C GLU A 162 -10.10 28.71 1.39
N GLN A 163 -11.32 29.22 1.54
CA GLN A 163 -12.04 29.17 2.81
C GLN A 163 -12.38 27.71 3.20
N THR A 164 -12.96 26.91 2.30
CA THR A 164 -13.32 25.53 2.59
C THR A 164 -12.09 24.64 2.78
N PHE A 165 -10.98 24.92 2.08
CA PHE A 165 -9.69 24.29 2.30
C PHE A 165 -9.20 24.53 3.74
N ASN A 166 -9.14 25.79 4.19
CA ASN A 166 -8.68 26.12 5.53
C ASN A 166 -9.62 25.56 6.61
N THR A 167 -10.94 25.62 6.39
CA THR A 167 -11.93 25.03 7.30
C THR A 167 -11.74 23.52 7.42
N CYS A 168 -11.49 22.83 6.31
CA CYS A 168 -11.23 21.40 6.31
C CYS A 168 -9.98 21.03 7.13
N LEU A 169 -8.86 21.73 6.89
CA LEU A 169 -7.61 21.47 7.60
C LEU A 169 -7.65 21.84 9.10
N ALA A 170 -8.62 22.64 9.51
CA ALA A 170 -8.86 22.95 10.92
C ALA A 170 -9.85 21.97 11.60
N ASN A 171 -10.44 21.03 10.86
CA ASN A 171 -11.46 20.13 11.39
C ASN A 171 -10.83 18.88 12.03
N GLN A 172 -10.76 18.87 13.36
CA GLN A 172 -10.21 17.76 14.13
C GLN A 172 -11.05 16.46 14.09
N GLN A 173 -12.27 16.50 13.56
CA GLN A 173 -13.12 15.30 13.44
C GLN A 173 -12.74 14.40 12.25
N VAL A 174 -11.92 14.88 11.34
CA VAL A 174 -11.44 14.14 10.16
C VAL A 174 -9.93 13.87 10.19
N LEU A 175 -9.33 14.04 11.36
CA LEU A 175 -7.91 13.80 11.60
C LEU A 175 -7.69 12.41 12.20
#